data_8a1290054d4c6f4182dcbd150f0a2c62
#
_entry.id   8a1290054d4c6f4182dcbd150f0a2c62
#
_cell.length_a   1.000
_cell.length_b   1.000
_cell.length_c   1.000
_cell.angle_alpha   90.00
_cell.angle_beta   90.00
_cell.angle_gamma   90.00
#
_symmetry.space_group_name_H-M   'P 1'
#
loop_
_entity.id
_entity.type
_entity.pdbx_description
1 polymer ?
#
loop_
_entity_poly.entity_id
_entity_poly.type
_entity_poly.pdbx_seq_one_letter_code
_entity_poly.pdbx_strand_id
1 'polypeptide(L)'
;KRNGMCPVCYLKQFFTPRSSVTLTCDFKRVLPDAPSAPIMGWSSWNTFRNEIDEKLILDTAKALKEKGLLDAGYRYINLDDNWHSSLRTSEGKLQGDLARFPRGIRPLFEELNEMGFRCGLYSSNGTLTCEDLPASLHREALDARTIASFGAEYLKYDFCHNEKMSVYAPLVYGIEIFRKGNAPVFYECKKARLDGTARFMPDRYVKCGFHVSGLDKNGGSMTYDNVYAEEDGEYILTVCIRKKGRYDKVLAARIGDELYLYDVPPQKRWNHTARFQKPVFLKKGLNTVTLFNPIGKAADSAFLQYYTMAKELSAAAKERPGEYKPIVFSVCEWGRNRPYKWA
;
A
#
# COMPACT_ATOMS: atom_id res chain seq x y z
N LYS A 1 -26.66 -39.81 -2.90
CA LYS A 1 -26.08 -39.81 -4.27
C LYS A 1 -25.07 -38.68 -4.31
N ARG A 2 -23.76 -38.98 -4.34
CA ARG A 2 -22.66 -38.01 -4.55
C ARG A 2 -22.72 -37.64 -6.03
N ASN A 3 -23.05 -36.38 -6.35
CA ASN A 3 -22.81 -35.83 -7.66
C ASN A 3 -21.29 -35.60 -7.80
N GLY A 4 -20.58 -36.65 -8.16
CA GLY A 4 -19.17 -36.58 -8.50
C GLY A 4 -19.00 -35.88 -9.85
N MET A 5 -18.17 -34.87 -9.92
CA MET A 5 -17.72 -34.31 -11.17
C MET A 5 -17.02 -35.43 -11.96
N CYS A 6 -17.37 -35.59 -13.23
CA CYS A 6 -16.77 -36.60 -14.09
C CYS A 6 -15.23 -36.49 -14.06
N PRO A 7 -14.49 -37.58 -13.79
CA PRO A 7 -13.02 -37.55 -13.74
C PRO A 7 -12.39 -37.00 -15.02
N VAL A 8 -13.01 -37.17 -16.17
CA VAL A 8 -12.56 -36.67 -17.48
C VAL A 8 -12.69 -35.14 -17.54
N CYS A 9 -13.76 -34.55 -16.95
CA CYS A 9 -13.92 -33.12 -16.86
C CYS A 9 -12.91 -32.51 -15.89
N TYR A 10 -12.58 -33.21 -14.80
CA TYR A 10 -11.55 -32.79 -13.85
C TYR A 10 -10.16 -32.79 -14.49
N LEU A 11 -9.81 -33.85 -15.26
CA LEU A 11 -8.54 -33.95 -15.98
C LEU A 11 -8.43 -32.94 -17.13
N LYS A 12 -9.48 -32.66 -17.89
CA LYS A 12 -9.47 -31.62 -18.94
C LYS A 12 -9.17 -30.25 -18.41
N GLN A 13 -9.58 -29.91 -17.19
CA GLN A 13 -9.21 -28.62 -16.56
C GLN A 13 -7.71 -28.50 -16.23
N PHE A 14 -6.98 -29.60 -16.06
CA PHE A 14 -5.53 -29.58 -15.81
C PHE A 14 -4.70 -29.53 -17.10
N PHE A 15 -5.26 -29.94 -18.25
CA PHE A 15 -4.55 -30.08 -19.52
C PHE A 15 -4.93 -29.05 -20.59
N THR A 16 -5.82 -28.11 -20.28
CA THR A 16 -6.02 -26.94 -21.17
C THR A 16 -4.74 -26.13 -21.24
N PRO A 17 -4.26 -25.76 -22.44
CA PRO A 17 -3.08 -24.90 -22.58
C PRO A 17 -3.30 -23.65 -21.75
N ARG A 18 -2.38 -23.36 -20.86
CA ARG A 18 -2.37 -22.13 -20.09
C ARG A 18 -2.20 -21.00 -21.10
N SER A 19 -3.25 -20.27 -21.42
CA SER A 19 -3.08 -18.96 -22.02
C SER A 19 -2.29 -18.15 -21.00
N SER A 20 -1.07 -17.80 -21.33
CA SER A 20 -0.25 -16.90 -20.54
C SER A 20 -0.81 -15.48 -20.68
N VAL A 21 -1.96 -15.24 -20.08
CA VAL A 21 -2.40 -13.89 -19.81
C VAL A 21 -1.52 -13.41 -18.67
N THR A 22 -0.40 -12.84 -19.03
CA THR A 22 0.41 -12.06 -18.11
C THR A 22 -0.44 -10.86 -17.73
N LEU A 23 -1.13 -10.93 -16.60
CA LEU A 23 -1.75 -9.76 -15.98
C LEU A 23 -0.61 -8.91 -15.42
N THR A 24 0.16 -8.32 -16.33
CA THR A 24 1.12 -7.29 -15.98
C THR A 24 0.31 -6.15 -15.41
N CYS A 25 0.39 -5.98 -14.11
CA CYS A 25 0.24 -4.65 -13.57
C CYS A 25 1.37 -3.84 -14.20
N ASP A 26 1.10 -3.18 -15.33
CA ASP A 26 1.98 -2.17 -15.88
C ASP A 26 1.93 -0.99 -14.91
N PHE A 27 2.66 -1.14 -13.81
CA PHE A 27 2.94 -0.08 -12.87
C PHE A 27 3.96 0.86 -13.52
N LYS A 28 3.59 1.44 -14.66
CA LYS A 28 4.36 2.53 -15.25
C LYS A 28 4.39 3.65 -14.22
N ARG A 29 5.58 3.80 -13.61
CA ARG A 29 6.01 4.94 -12.81
C ARG A 29 4.87 5.78 -12.25
N VAL A 30 4.36 5.41 -11.11
CA VAL A 30 3.37 6.21 -10.40
C VAL A 30 3.96 6.55 -9.02
N LEU A 31 5.21 6.99 -9.01
CA LEU A 31 5.64 7.87 -7.95
C LEU A 31 5.27 9.27 -8.42
N PRO A 32 4.16 9.83 -7.95
CA PRO A 32 3.80 11.19 -8.30
C PRO A 32 4.91 12.11 -7.77
N ASP A 33 5.23 13.13 -8.54
CA ASP A 33 6.07 14.23 -8.09
C ASP A 33 7.56 13.87 -7.84
N ALA A 34 8.16 13.05 -8.69
CA ALA A 34 9.60 12.88 -8.69
C ALA A 34 10.28 14.26 -8.85
N PRO A 35 11.23 14.64 -7.98
CA PRO A 35 11.89 15.93 -8.08
C PRO A 35 12.66 16.04 -9.41
N SER A 36 12.60 17.22 -10.02
CA SER A 36 13.32 17.52 -11.27
C SER A 36 14.84 17.62 -11.11
N ALA A 37 15.32 17.68 -9.87
CA ALA A 37 16.74 17.78 -9.53
C ALA A 37 17.06 16.87 -8.33
N PRO A 38 18.32 16.45 -8.17
CA PRO A 38 18.74 15.67 -7.01
C PRO A 38 18.45 16.42 -5.72
N ILE A 39 17.98 15.68 -4.71
CA ILE A 39 17.76 16.23 -3.37
C ILE A 39 19.09 16.45 -2.70
N MET A 40 19.36 17.70 -2.31
CA MET A 40 20.56 18.07 -1.58
C MET A 40 20.20 18.45 -0.13
N GLY A 41 20.91 17.88 0.81
CA GLY A 41 20.65 18.10 2.23
C GLY A 41 21.51 17.23 3.14
N TRP A 42 21.15 17.21 4.40
CA TRP A 42 21.76 16.42 5.44
C TRP A 42 20.77 15.37 5.99
N SER A 43 21.29 14.22 6.34
CA SER A 43 20.55 13.15 7.01
C SER A 43 21.31 12.67 8.23
N SER A 44 20.62 12.45 9.33
CA SER A 44 21.23 12.19 10.64
C SER A 44 21.94 10.84 10.76
N TRP A 45 21.55 9.83 9.97
CA TRP A 45 21.92 8.43 10.22
C TRP A 45 23.41 8.15 10.16
N ASN A 46 24.10 8.57 9.10
CA ASN A 46 25.48 8.15 8.88
C ASN A 46 26.46 8.64 9.94
N THR A 47 26.15 9.77 10.58
CA THR A 47 27.03 10.36 11.59
C THR A 47 26.54 10.06 13.00
N PHE A 48 25.25 10.18 13.26
CA PHE A 48 24.71 10.18 14.62
C PHE A 48 23.87 8.91 14.93
N ARG A 49 23.47 8.15 13.91
CA ARG A 49 22.64 6.96 14.08
C ARG A 49 21.41 7.24 14.94
N ASN A 50 21.29 6.53 16.05
CA ASN A 50 20.21 6.68 17.03
C ASN A 50 20.45 7.80 18.07
N GLU A 51 21.59 8.47 18.04
CA GLU A 51 21.93 9.56 18.99
C GLU A 51 21.49 10.91 18.45
N ILE A 52 20.20 11.09 18.21
CA ILE A 52 19.62 12.35 17.72
C ILE A 52 18.65 12.94 18.74
N ASP A 53 18.67 14.27 18.83
CA ASP A 53 17.73 15.06 19.63
C ASP A 53 17.45 16.42 18.95
N GLU A 54 16.51 17.15 19.48
CA GLU A 54 16.09 18.45 18.97
C GLU A 54 17.25 19.45 18.92
N LYS A 55 18.10 19.46 19.96
CA LYS A 55 19.25 20.38 20.03
C LYS A 55 20.25 20.11 18.92
N LEU A 56 20.61 18.85 18.71
CA LEU A 56 21.53 18.43 17.65
C LEU A 56 21.01 18.85 16.26
N ILE A 57 19.71 18.65 16.00
CA ILE A 57 19.10 19.03 14.73
C ILE A 57 19.18 20.55 14.50
N LEU A 58 18.83 21.35 15.51
CA LEU A 58 18.90 22.80 15.42
C LEU A 58 20.33 23.33 15.27
N ASP A 59 21.28 22.78 16.01
CA ASP A 59 22.69 23.16 15.92
C ASP A 59 23.26 22.79 14.53
N THR A 60 22.88 21.63 13.99
CA THR A 60 23.27 21.24 12.62
C THR A 60 22.69 22.22 11.59
N ALA A 61 21.43 22.61 11.71
CA ALA A 61 20.80 23.56 10.81
C ALA A 61 21.51 24.92 10.83
N LYS A 62 21.83 25.45 12.03
CA LYS A 62 22.59 26.67 12.19
C LYS A 62 23.96 26.57 11.52
N ALA A 63 24.70 25.50 11.79
CA ALA A 63 26.01 25.27 11.20
C ALA A 63 25.96 25.20 9.66
N LEU A 64 24.98 24.51 9.09
CA LEU A 64 24.78 24.43 7.63
C LEU A 64 24.53 25.83 7.03
N LYS A 65 23.72 26.63 7.68
CA LYS A 65 23.44 28.01 7.26
C LYS A 65 24.68 28.91 7.38
N GLU A 66 25.37 28.90 8.52
CA GLU A 66 26.58 29.68 8.77
C GLU A 66 27.72 29.33 7.81
N LYS A 67 27.82 28.07 7.40
CA LYS A 67 28.83 27.61 6.44
C LYS A 67 28.43 27.84 4.97
N GLY A 68 27.29 28.48 4.68
CA GLY A 68 26.82 28.77 3.33
C GLY A 68 26.27 27.57 2.57
N LEU A 69 26.07 26.43 3.23
CA LEU A 69 25.56 25.20 2.56
C LEU A 69 24.12 25.36 2.18
N LEU A 70 23.32 26.09 2.95
CA LEU A 70 21.92 26.39 2.57
C LEU A 70 21.87 27.17 1.24
N ASP A 71 22.71 28.21 1.11
CA ASP A 71 22.79 29.01 -0.11
C ASP A 71 23.34 28.21 -1.30
N ALA A 72 24.22 27.24 -1.03
CA ALA A 72 24.71 26.30 -2.04
C ALA A 72 23.66 25.24 -2.45
N GLY A 73 22.45 25.25 -1.86
CA GLY A 73 21.35 24.37 -2.25
C GLY A 73 21.12 23.16 -1.34
N TYR A 74 21.87 22.97 -0.27
CA TYR A 74 21.65 21.90 0.71
C TYR A 74 20.48 22.26 1.63
N ARG A 75 19.25 22.08 1.11
CA ARG A 75 18.03 22.60 1.74
C ARG A 75 17.30 21.60 2.62
N TYR A 76 17.62 20.31 2.55
CA TYR A 76 16.89 19.30 3.30
C TYR A 76 17.62 18.94 4.60
N ILE A 77 16.86 18.88 5.69
CA ILE A 77 17.27 18.30 6.96
C ILE A 77 16.35 17.11 7.22
N ASN A 78 16.92 15.91 7.16
CA ASN A 78 16.20 14.64 7.27
C ASN A 78 16.54 13.96 8.58
N LEU A 79 15.54 13.81 9.45
CA LEU A 79 15.61 13.00 10.65
C LEU A 79 15.41 11.55 10.23
N ASP A 80 16.45 10.74 10.41
CA ASP A 80 16.43 9.30 10.14
C ASP A 80 15.80 8.53 11.31
N ASP A 81 16.04 7.25 11.48
CA ASP A 81 15.43 6.43 12.54
C ASP A 81 15.64 7.05 13.94
N ASN A 82 14.84 6.67 14.92
CA ASN A 82 14.81 7.20 16.29
C ASN A 82 14.29 8.65 16.48
N TRP A 83 13.60 9.22 15.49
CA TRP A 83 12.87 10.46 15.71
C TRP A 83 11.57 10.24 16.49
N HIS A 84 10.99 9.06 16.40
CA HIS A 84 9.67 8.72 16.94
C HIS A 84 9.75 7.80 18.15
N SER A 85 8.68 7.85 18.95
CA SER A 85 8.50 7.06 20.15
C SER A 85 8.32 5.57 19.82
N SER A 86 8.69 4.71 20.78
CA SER A 86 8.40 3.27 20.74
C SER A 86 6.89 2.95 20.80
N LEU A 87 6.07 3.93 21.19
CA LEU A 87 4.62 3.78 21.24
C LEU A 87 3.92 4.74 20.27
N ARG A 88 2.86 4.28 19.66
CA ARG A 88 1.93 5.10 18.93
C ARG A 88 0.95 5.79 19.89
N THR A 89 0.30 6.86 19.45
CA THR A 89 -0.78 7.50 20.20
C THR A 89 -1.97 6.55 20.39
N SER A 90 -2.92 6.90 21.24
CA SER A 90 -4.19 6.16 21.41
C SER A 90 -5.00 6.03 20.11
N GLU A 91 -4.79 6.96 19.17
CA GLU A 91 -5.39 6.94 17.82
C GLU A 91 -4.57 6.10 16.82
N GLY A 92 -3.45 5.51 17.27
CA GLY A 92 -2.56 4.72 16.44
C GLY A 92 -1.58 5.52 15.57
N LYS A 93 -1.49 6.84 15.72
CA LYS A 93 -0.59 7.72 14.96
C LYS A 93 0.86 7.58 15.45
N LEU A 94 1.83 7.79 14.56
CA LEU A 94 3.22 8.02 14.94
C LEU A 94 3.33 9.33 15.72
N GLN A 95 4.26 9.40 16.66
CA GLN A 95 4.54 10.60 17.46
C GLN A 95 6.04 10.70 17.71
N GLY A 96 6.54 11.92 17.87
CA GLY A 96 7.92 12.15 18.25
C GLY A 96 8.26 11.57 19.61
N ASP A 97 9.49 11.18 19.82
CA ASP A 97 10.00 10.84 21.14
C ASP A 97 10.17 12.12 21.95
N LEU A 98 9.31 12.35 22.95
CA LEU A 98 9.31 13.58 23.74
C LEU A 98 10.54 13.73 24.66
N ALA A 99 11.29 12.66 24.94
CA ALA A 99 12.56 12.78 25.64
C ALA A 99 13.65 13.40 24.75
N ARG A 100 13.59 13.14 23.45
CA ARG A 100 14.52 13.65 22.43
C ARG A 100 14.04 14.95 21.78
N PHE A 101 12.74 15.06 21.54
CA PHE A 101 12.06 16.18 20.88
C PHE A 101 10.94 16.72 21.78
N PRO A 102 11.28 17.43 22.85
CA PRO A 102 10.32 17.79 23.90
C PRO A 102 9.18 18.70 23.44
N ARG A 103 9.38 19.48 22.37
CA ARG A 103 8.32 20.29 21.77
C ARG A 103 7.50 19.53 20.72
N GLY A 104 7.92 18.29 20.40
CA GLY A 104 7.37 17.51 19.30
C GLY A 104 7.99 17.88 17.93
N ILE A 105 7.63 17.10 16.91
CA ILE A 105 8.25 17.22 15.57
C ILE A 105 7.77 18.45 14.82
N ARG A 106 6.48 18.79 14.91
CA ARG A 106 5.92 19.90 14.16
C ARG A 106 6.54 21.27 14.51
N PRO A 107 6.66 21.67 15.79
CA PRO A 107 7.33 22.92 16.13
C PRO A 107 8.80 22.98 15.70
N LEU A 108 9.52 21.86 15.78
CA LEU A 108 10.89 21.77 15.27
C LEU A 108 10.93 22.04 13.75
N PHE A 109 10.01 21.46 12.99
CA PHE A 109 9.95 21.65 11.54
C PHE A 109 9.54 23.07 11.16
N GLU A 110 8.63 23.69 11.91
CA GLU A 110 8.27 25.10 11.73
C GLU A 110 9.50 26.00 11.91
N GLU A 111 10.31 25.80 12.97
CA GLU A 111 11.55 26.57 13.20
C GLU A 111 12.60 26.34 12.10
N LEU A 112 12.78 25.09 11.64
CA LEU A 112 13.69 24.79 10.54
C LEU A 112 13.23 25.42 9.22
N ASN A 113 11.93 25.44 8.96
CA ASN A 113 11.35 26.11 7.79
C ASN A 113 11.57 27.63 7.83
N GLU A 114 11.47 28.27 9.01
CA GLU A 114 11.79 29.69 9.19
C GLU A 114 13.27 30.00 8.92
N MET A 115 14.16 29.03 9.16
CA MET A 115 15.57 29.13 8.77
C MET A 115 15.82 28.99 7.28
N GLY A 116 14.85 28.51 6.50
CA GLY A 116 14.91 28.26 5.05
C GLY A 116 15.11 26.80 4.65
N PHE A 117 15.09 25.87 5.61
CA PHE A 117 15.24 24.45 5.34
C PHE A 117 13.88 23.78 5.05
N ARG A 118 13.92 22.63 4.37
CA ARG A 118 12.83 21.67 4.21
C ARG A 118 13.13 20.46 5.08
N CYS A 119 12.09 19.84 5.61
CA CYS A 119 12.26 18.80 6.62
C CYS A 119 11.80 17.44 6.11
N GLY A 120 12.53 16.41 6.50
CA GLY A 120 12.19 15.03 6.18
C GLY A 120 12.18 14.11 7.39
N LEU A 121 11.46 13.01 7.23
CA LEU A 121 11.36 11.95 8.22
C LEU A 121 11.75 10.60 7.61
N TYR A 122 11.77 9.61 8.47
CA TYR A 122 12.07 8.22 8.17
C TYR A 122 10.93 7.33 8.63
N SER A 123 10.68 6.25 7.89
CA SER A 123 9.91 5.09 8.31
C SER A 123 10.36 3.85 7.53
N SER A 124 9.71 2.72 7.73
CA SER A 124 10.00 1.49 7.00
C SER A 124 8.73 0.84 6.44
N ASN A 125 8.88 0.11 5.36
CA ASN A 125 7.80 -0.70 4.80
C ASN A 125 7.70 -2.07 5.50
N GLY A 126 8.01 -2.11 6.77
CA GLY A 126 7.89 -3.25 7.65
C GLY A 126 6.97 -2.99 8.83
N THR A 127 6.88 -3.95 9.72
CA THR A 127 6.13 -3.81 10.97
C THR A 127 6.89 -2.95 11.98
N LEU A 128 8.22 -2.94 11.87
CA LEU A 128 9.15 -2.16 12.68
C LEU A 128 10.22 -1.51 11.79
N THR A 129 10.86 -0.47 12.31
CA THR A 129 12.05 0.15 11.71
C THR A 129 13.31 -0.69 11.97
N CYS A 130 14.47 -0.26 11.48
CA CYS A 130 15.74 -0.95 11.75
C CYS A 130 16.12 -0.92 13.24
N GLU A 131 15.63 0.06 13.99
CA GLU A 131 15.82 0.22 15.44
C GLU A 131 14.62 -0.28 16.26
N ASP A 132 13.85 -1.21 15.69
CA ASP A 132 12.69 -1.86 16.35
C ASP A 132 11.56 -0.91 16.81
N LEU A 133 11.46 0.26 16.20
CA LEU A 133 10.40 1.23 16.45
C LEU A 133 9.19 1.01 15.51
N PRO A 134 7.99 1.53 15.84
CA PRO A 134 6.79 1.33 15.03
C PRO A 134 6.96 1.82 13.59
N ALA A 135 6.82 0.95 12.60
CA ALA A 135 6.87 1.29 11.18
C ALA A 135 5.49 1.22 10.51
N SER A 136 5.44 1.47 9.20
CA SER A 136 4.20 1.88 8.52
C SER A 136 3.44 0.75 7.82
N LEU A 137 3.93 -0.49 7.81
CA LEU A 137 3.25 -1.60 7.14
C LEU A 137 1.81 -1.77 7.68
N HIS A 138 0.81 -1.80 6.79
CA HIS A 138 -0.64 -1.82 7.07
C HIS A 138 -1.20 -0.56 7.75
N ARG A 139 -0.43 0.52 7.81
CA ARG A 139 -0.81 1.80 8.39
C ARG A 139 -0.46 2.99 7.50
N GLU A 140 -0.12 2.72 6.24
CA GLU A 140 0.43 3.69 5.29
C GLU A 140 -0.44 4.94 5.17
N ALA A 141 -1.76 4.78 5.07
CA ALA A 141 -2.70 5.90 4.97
C ALA A 141 -2.73 6.78 6.23
N LEU A 142 -2.64 6.18 7.43
CA LEU A 142 -2.60 6.92 8.69
C LEU A 142 -1.27 7.64 8.87
N ASP A 143 -0.18 6.93 8.59
CA ASP A 143 1.17 7.44 8.78
C ASP A 143 1.51 8.52 7.74
N ALA A 144 1.08 8.37 6.50
CA ALA A 144 1.22 9.41 5.48
C ALA A 144 0.56 10.73 5.90
N ARG A 145 -0.69 10.67 6.40
CA ARG A 145 -1.36 11.86 6.95
C ARG A 145 -0.65 12.42 8.19
N THR A 146 -0.16 11.55 9.06
CA THR A 146 0.58 11.98 10.26
C THR A 146 1.88 12.68 9.87
N ILE A 147 2.67 12.09 8.97
CA ILE A 147 3.93 12.67 8.45
C ILE A 147 3.66 14.02 7.75
N ALA A 148 2.63 14.07 6.90
CA ALA A 148 2.20 15.30 6.25
C ALA A 148 1.79 16.38 7.27
N SER A 149 1.12 16.01 8.37
CA SER A 149 0.66 16.94 9.42
C SER A 149 1.83 17.57 10.21
N PHE A 150 2.98 16.93 10.25
CA PHE A 150 4.20 17.51 10.83
C PHE A 150 4.87 18.54 9.91
N GLY A 151 4.45 18.64 8.66
CA GLY A 151 5.07 19.54 7.68
C GLY A 151 6.23 18.91 6.91
N ALA A 152 6.39 17.60 6.94
CA ALA A 152 7.46 16.93 6.21
C ALA A 152 7.31 17.09 4.68
N GLU A 153 8.43 17.35 4.00
CA GLU A 153 8.55 17.46 2.53
C GLU A 153 9.42 16.33 1.94
N TYR A 154 9.87 15.40 2.79
CA TYR A 154 10.67 14.23 2.39
C TYR A 154 10.37 13.06 3.33
N LEU A 155 10.30 11.84 2.77
CA LEU A 155 10.24 10.61 3.53
C LEU A 155 11.24 9.61 2.99
N LYS A 156 12.22 9.20 3.80
CA LYS A 156 13.00 7.97 3.55
C LYS A 156 12.18 6.79 4.02
N TYR A 157 11.95 5.83 3.13
CA TYR A 157 11.15 4.64 3.40
C TYR A 157 11.99 3.39 3.21
N ASP A 158 12.32 2.74 4.33
CA ASP A 158 13.27 1.62 4.39
C ASP A 158 12.59 0.25 4.17
N PHE A 159 13.35 -0.82 4.32
CA PHE A 159 12.92 -2.20 4.06
C PHE A 159 13.14 -3.13 5.27
N CYS A 160 13.39 -2.57 6.47
CA CYS A 160 13.58 -3.33 7.70
C CYS A 160 12.28 -4.00 8.13
N HIS A 161 12.37 -5.22 8.69
CA HIS A 161 11.23 -6.01 9.17
C HIS A 161 10.08 -6.14 8.15
N ASN A 162 10.42 -6.16 6.85
CA ASN A 162 9.46 -6.30 5.79
C ASN A 162 8.82 -7.70 5.79
N GLU A 163 7.50 -7.73 5.73
CA GLU A 163 6.73 -8.94 5.53
C GLU A 163 6.30 -9.06 4.07
N LYS A 164 6.76 -10.10 3.40
CA LYS A 164 6.40 -10.34 1.99
C LYS A 164 4.93 -10.69 1.87
N MET A 165 4.26 -10.05 0.95
CA MET A 165 2.91 -10.41 0.54
C MET A 165 2.90 -11.79 -0.11
N SER A 166 1.85 -12.57 0.17
CA SER A 166 1.73 -13.94 -0.34
C SER A 166 1.48 -13.97 -1.85
N VAL A 167 2.17 -14.88 -2.54
CA VAL A 167 1.86 -15.25 -3.93
C VAL A 167 0.55 -16.03 -4.05
N TYR A 168 -0.06 -16.43 -2.94
CA TYR A 168 -1.33 -17.15 -2.88
C TYR A 168 -2.47 -16.17 -2.56
N ALA A 169 -3.46 -16.11 -3.44
CA ALA A 169 -4.63 -15.26 -3.27
C ALA A 169 -5.60 -15.78 -2.17
N PRO A 170 -6.46 -14.92 -1.62
CA PRO A 170 -7.63 -15.38 -0.90
C PRO A 170 -8.60 -16.11 -1.84
N LEU A 171 -9.51 -16.93 -1.26
CA LEU A 171 -10.59 -17.54 -2.01
C LEU A 171 -11.74 -16.53 -2.11
N VAL A 172 -12.24 -16.27 -3.33
CA VAL A 172 -13.27 -15.25 -3.57
C VAL A 172 -14.60 -15.92 -3.86
N TYR A 173 -15.68 -15.58 -3.15
CA TYR A 173 -17.01 -16.12 -3.42
C TYR A 173 -17.98 -15.11 -4.06
N GLY A 174 -17.57 -13.83 -4.17
CA GLY A 174 -18.36 -12.80 -4.85
C GLY A 174 -17.85 -11.40 -4.58
N ILE A 175 -18.55 -10.46 -5.17
CA ILE A 175 -18.38 -9.01 -4.89
C ILE A 175 -19.73 -8.39 -4.57
N GLU A 176 -19.70 -7.26 -3.87
CA GLU A 176 -20.87 -6.40 -3.67
C GLU A 176 -20.55 -5.00 -4.16
N ILE A 177 -21.53 -4.37 -4.80
CA ILE A 177 -21.45 -2.98 -5.27
C ILE A 177 -22.62 -2.20 -4.71
N PHE A 178 -22.35 -1.02 -4.17
CA PHE A 178 -23.40 -0.12 -3.69
C PHE A 178 -22.88 1.32 -3.56
N ARG A 179 -23.79 2.28 -3.55
CA ARG A 179 -23.50 3.65 -3.10
C ARG A 179 -23.76 3.75 -1.60
N LYS A 180 -23.04 4.65 -0.94
CA LYS A 180 -23.27 4.91 0.49
C LYS A 180 -24.73 5.27 0.75
N GLY A 181 -25.38 4.52 1.63
CA GLY A 181 -26.81 4.66 1.94
C GLY A 181 -27.74 3.70 1.17
N ASN A 182 -27.26 3.01 0.14
CA ASN A 182 -28.04 2.06 -0.64
C ASN A 182 -27.75 0.61 -0.24
N ALA A 183 -28.69 -0.29 -0.53
CA ALA A 183 -28.50 -1.72 -0.32
C ALA A 183 -27.42 -2.28 -1.30
N PRO A 184 -26.53 -3.17 -0.83
CA PRO A 184 -25.53 -3.79 -1.70
C PRO A 184 -26.17 -4.73 -2.73
N VAL A 185 -25.71 -4.66 -3.97
CA VAL A 185 -25.99 -5.64 -5.02
C VAL A 185 -24.90 -6.70 -5.01
N PHE A 186 -25.25 -7.94 -4.73
CA PHE A 186 -24.30 -9.05 -4.67
C PHE A 186 -24.16 -9.76 -6.02
N TYR A 187 -22.93 -9.88 -6.49
CA TYR A 187 -22.53 -10.65 -7.66
C TYR A 187 -21.80 -11.91 -7.19
N GLU A 188 -22.48 -13.06 -7.24
CA GLU A 188 -21.86 -14.34 -6.87
C GLU A 188 -20.72 -14.73 -7.82
N CYS A 189 -19.79 -15.54 -7.33
CA CYS A 189 -18.60 -15.92 -8.10
C CYS A 189 -18.92 -16.61 -9.43
N LYS A 190 -20.02 -17.36 -9.53
CA LYS A 190 -20.44 -18.04 -10.77
C LYS A 190 -20.83 -17.11 -11.91
N LYS A 191 -21.11 -15.84 -11.63
CA LYS A 191 -21.37 -14.81 -12.65
C LYS A 191 -20.10 -14.26 -13.28
N ALA A 192 -18.93 -14.62 -12.73
CA ALA A 192 -17.65 -14.19 -13.26
C ALA A 192 -17.12 -15.13 -14.33
N ARG A 193 -16.49 -14.56 -15.34
CA ARG A 193 -15.64 -15.29 -16.28
C ARG A 193 -14.28 -15.55 -15.62
N LEU A 194 -13.75 -16.76 -15.78
CA LEU A 194 -12.48 -17.17 -15.20
C LEU A 194 -11.43 -17.36 -16.30
N ASP A 195 -10.21 -16.91 -16.02
CA ASP A 195 -9.06 -17.07 -16.91
C ASP A 195 -7.85 -17.66 -16.15
N GLY A 196 -6.93 -18.27 -16.89
CA GLY A 196 -5.69 -18.82 -16.37
C GLY A 196 -5.88 -19.97 -15.40
N THR A 197 -5.32 -19.86 -14.20
CA THR A 197 -5.39 -20.89 -13.16
C THR A 197 -6.64 -20.81 -12.27
N ALA A 198 -7.49 -19.79 -12.49
CA ALA A 198 -8.73 -19.62 -11.73
C ALA A 198 -9.72 -20.75 -11.98
N ARG A 199 -10.40 -21.21 -10.93
CA ARG A 199 -11.40 -22.30 -11.02
C ARG A 199 -12.44 -22.20 -9.91
N PHE A 200 -13.66 -22.63 -10.22
CA PHE A 200 -14.73 -22.78 -9.23
C PHE A 200 -14.50 -24.01 -8.36
N MET A 201 -14.68 -23.83 -7.06
CA MET A 201 -14.60 -24.91 -6.07
C MET A 201 -15.87 -24.92 -5.22
N PRO A 202 -16.49 -26.11 -4.99
CA PRO A 202 -17.61 -26.21 -4.07
C PRO A 202 -17.23 -25.75 -2.65
N ASP A 203 -18.11 -24.99 -2.03
CA ASP A 203 -17.91 -24.49 -0.67
C ASP A 203 -19.21 -24.40 0.11
N ARG A 204 -19.39 -25.30 1.07
CA ARG A 204 -20.58 -25.35 1.94
C ARG A 204 -20.69 -24.21 2.95
N TYR A 205 -19.63 -23.40 3.12
CA TYR A 205 -19.58 -22.32 4.11
C TYR A 205 -19.98 -20.96 3.55
N VAL A 206 -20.25 -20.88 2.25
CA VAL A 206 -20.72 -19.64 1.60
C VAL A 206 -22.11 -19.85 0.99
N LYS A 207 -22.96 -18.84 1.06
CA LYS A 207 -24.38 -18.96 0.62
C LYS A 207 -24.51 -19.35 -0.85
N CYS A 208 -23.63 -18.88 -1.72
CA CYS A 208 -23.64 -19.24 -3.15
C CYS A 208 -23.08 -20.65 -3.45
N GLY A 209 -22.63 -21.39 -2.42
CA GLY A 209 -22.16 -22.78 -2.54
C GLY A 209 -20.83 -22.98 -3.26
N PHE A 210 -20.17 -21.91 -3.69
CA PHE A 210 -18.90 -21.94 -4.43
C PHE A 210 -18.00 -20.78 -4.08
N HIS A 211 -16.69 -20.99 -4.26
CA HIS A 211 -15.69 -19.94 -4.31
C HIS A 211 -14.78 -20.13 -5.52
N VAL A 212 -14.04 -19.10 -5.89
CA VAL A 212 -12.96 -19.17 -6.88
C VAL A 212 -11.64 -19.31 -6.15
N SER A 213 -10.85 -20.29 -6.59
CA SER A 213 -9.45 -20.50 -6.21
C SER A 213 -8.55 -20.32 -7.44
N GLY A 214 -7.22 -20.28 -7.21
CA GLY A 214 -6.25 -20.23 -8.32
C GLY A 214 -6.02 -18.85 -8.90
N LEU A 215 -6.38 -17.76 -8.17
CA LEU A 215 -5.98 -16.39 -8.49
C LEU A 215 -4.51 -16.12 -8.11
N ASP A 216 -3.71 -17.19 -8.04
CA ASP A 216 -2.38 -17.18 -7.43
C ASP A 216 -1.29 -16.77 -8.42
N LYS A 217 -0.20 -16.20 -7.92
CA LYS A 217 1.04 -15.96 -8.68
C LYS A 217 0.85 -15.18 -9.98
N ASN A 218 -0.10 -14.24 -10.00
CA ASN A 218 -0.44 -13.52 -11.24
C ASN A 218 -0.83 -14.45 -12.41
N GLY A 219 -1.36 -15.64 -12.11
CA GLY A 219 -1.66 -16.67 -13.10
C GLY A 219 -3.14 -16.91 -13.35
N GLY A 220 -4.02 -16.37 -12.52
CA GLY A 220 -5.47 -16.52 -12.66
C GLY A 220 -6.22 -15.24 -12.40
N SER A 221 -7.36 -15.06 -13.05
CA SER A 221 -8.26 -13.94 -12.81
C SER A 221 -9.72 -14.35 -12.82
N MET A 222 -10.56 -13.54 -12.20
CA MET A 222 -12.02 -13.62 -12.31
C MET A 222 -12.57 -12.25 -12.68
N THR A 223 -13.37 -12.19 -13.74
CA THR A 223 -13.87 -10.96 -14.33
C THR A 223 -15.39 -10.94 -14.31
N TYR A 224 -15.94 -9.88 -13.75
CA TYR A 224 -17.36 -9.55 -13.85
C TYR A 224 -17.52 -8.49 -14.95
N ASP A 225 -18.11 -8.89 -16.08
CA ASP A 225 -18.27 -7.99 -17.24
C ASP A 225 -19.54 -7.13 -17.16
N ASN A 226 -20.44 -7.40 -16.22
CA ASN A 226 -21.77 -6.79 -16.14
C ASN A 226 -22.04 -6.13 -14.77
N VAL A 227 -21.08 -5.38 -14.23
CA VAL A 227 -21.29 -4.62 -13.01
C VAL A 227 -21.98 -3.30 -13.34
N TYR A 228 -23.25 -3.16 -12.96
CA TYR A 228 -24.08 -2.03 -13.34
C TYR A 228 -23.92 -0.89 -12.33
N ALA A 229 -23.78 0.34 -12.86
CA ALA A 229 -23.83 1.59 -12.12
C ALA A 229 -24.90 2.51 -12.72
N GLU A 230 -25.74 3.08 -11.88
CA GLU A 230 -26.86 3.98 -12.33
C GLU A 230 -26.35 5.31 -12.88
N GLU A 231 -25.25 5.81 -12.36
CA GLU A 231 -24.60 7.06 -12.77
C GLU A 231 -23.09 7.02 -12.54
N ASP A 232 -22.36 7.96 -13.12
CA ASP A 232 -20.95 8.16 -12.84
C ASP A 232 -20.73 8.54 -11.37
N GLY A 233 -19.72 7.97 -10.72
CA GLY A 233 -19.39 8.39 -9.36
C GLY A 233 -18.71 7.33 -8.50
N GLU A 234 -18.60 7.68 -7.22
CA GLU A 234 -18.04 6.80 -6.21
C GLU A 234 -19.05 5.75 -5.75
N TYR A 235 -18.60 4.51 -5.79
CA TYR A 235 -19.28 3.33 -5.26
C TYR A 235 -18.39 2.62 -4.26
N ILE A 236 -18.97 1.78 -3.44
CA ILE A 236 -18.23 0.88 -2.56
C ILE A 236 -18.16 -0.49 -3.23
N LEU A 237 -16.96 -0.95 -3.55
CA LEU A 237 -16.70 -2.31 -3.97
C LEU A 237 -16.29 -3.13 -2.76
N THR A 238 -17.10 -4.11 -2.40
CA THR A 238 -16.80 -5.11 -1.38
C THR A 238 -16.32 -6.39 -2.04
N VAL A 239 -15.14 -6.86 -1.70
CA VAL A 239 -14.68 -8.19 -2.08
C VAL A 239 -15.04 -9.18 -0.97
N CYS A 240 -15.82 -10.20 -1.32
CA CYS A 240 -16.30 -11.23 -0.42
C CYS A 240 -15.38 -12.44 -0.50
N ILE A 241 -14.61 -12.66 0.55
CA ILE A 241 -13.59 -13.71 0.58
C ILE A 241 -13.90 -14.77 1.62
N ARG A 242 -13.41 -15.96 1.34
CA ARG A 242 -13.22 -17.01 2.30
C ARG A 242 -11.74 -17.17 2.57
N LYS A 243 -11.34 -16.87 3.79
CA LYS A 243 -9.93 -16.83 4.13
C LYS A 243 -9.40 -18.18 4.56
N LYS A 244 -8.23 -18.50 4.02
CA LYS A 244 -7.43 -19.65 4.39
C LYS A 244 -5.97 -19.25 4.49
N GLY A 245 -5.38 -19.41 5.68
CA GLY A 245 -3.92 -19.27 5.86
C GLY A 245 -3.48 -18.17 6.83
N ARG A 246 -2.22 -18.28 7.23
CA ARG A 246 -1.58 -17.48 8.27
C ARG A 246 -0.81 -16.26 7.73
N TYR A 247 -0.74 -16.11 6.41
CA TYR A 247 0.05 -15.08 5.75
C TYR A 247 -0.82 -13.94 5.28
N ASP A 248 -0.26 -12.75 5.23
CA ASP A 248 -0.86 -11.62 4.54
C ASP A 248 -1.05 -11.95 3.07
N LYS A 249 -2.21 -11.58 2.55
CA LYS A 249 -2.57 -11.78 1.16
C LYS A 249 -3.01 -10.47 0.56
N VAL A 250 -2.80 -10.32 -0.72
CA VAL A 250 -3.31 -9.20 -1.47
C VAL A 250 -4.24 -9.69 -2.58
N LEU A 251 -5.25 -8.90 -2.85
CA LEU A 251 -6.09 -9.05 -4.02
C LEU A 251 -6.21 -7.68 -4.70
N ALA A 252 -6.06 -7.65 -6.00
CA ALA A 252 -6.27 -6.46 -6.80
C ALA A 252 -7.62 -6.52 -7.49
N ALA A 253 -8.34 -5.41 -7.55
CA ALA A 253 -9.47 -5.19 -8.44
C ALA A 253 -9.06 -4.16 -9.49
N ARG A 254 -9.18 -4.51 -10.78
CA ARG A 254 -8.98 -3.58 -11.90
C ARG A 254 -10.32 -3.15 -12.44
N ILE A 255 -10.51 -1.84 -12.60
CA ILE A 255 -11.68 -1.20 -13.20
C ILE A 255 -11.18 -0.15 -14.18
N GLY A 256 -11.34 -0.38 -15.49
CA GLY A 256 -10.64 0.44 -16.48
C GLY A 256 -9.13 0.38 -16.29
N ASP A 257 -8.49 1.54 -16.19
CA ASP A 257 -7.04 1.68 -15.95
C ASP A 257 -6.68 1.73 -14.45
N GLU A 258 -7.68 1.83 -13.57
CA GLU A 258 -7.47 1.95 -12.13
C GLU A 258 -7.29 0.60 -11.44
N LEU A 259 -6.41 0.58 -10.44
CA LEU A 259 -6.11 -0.58 -9.62
C LEU A 259 -6.41 -0.30 -8.14
N TYR A 260 -7.28 -1.13 -7.56
CA TYR A 260 -7.67 -1.07 -6.16
C TYR A 260 -7.11 -2.29 -5.42
N LEU A 261 -6.24 -2.06 -4.44
CA LEU A 261 -5.59 -3.12 -3.68
C LEU A 261 -6.35 -3.41 -2.39
N TYR A 262 -6.60 -4.66 -2.11
CA TYR A 262 -7.22 -5.16 -0.89
C TYR A 262 -6.19 -5.96 -0.09
N ASP A 263 -5.77 -5.43 1.05
CA ASP A 263 -4.96 -6.16 2.00
C ASP A 263 -5.83 -7.07 2.83
N VAL A 264 -5.44 -8.33 2.88
CA VAL A 264 -6.16 -9.38 3.58
C VAL A 264 -5.27 -9.93 4.70
N PRO A 265 -5.37 -9.35 5.91
CA PRO A 265 -4.48 -9.68 7.03
C PRO A 265 -4.60 -11.14 7.45
N PRO A 266 -3.61 -11.74 8.13
CA PRO A 266 -3.64 -13.14 8.56
C PRO A 266 -4.82 -13.44 9.49
N GLN A 267 -5.36 -14.64 9.41
CA GLN A 267 -6.41 -15.10 10.34
C GLN A 267 -6.16 -16.53 10.82
N LYS A 268 -6.42 -16.75 12.09
CA LYS A 268 -6.18 -18.05 12.74
C LYS A 268 -7.24 -19.12 12.44
N ARG A 269 -8.44 -18.75 11.96
CA ARG A 269 -9.57 -19.69 11.79
C ARG A 269 -9.81 -20.04 10.31
N TRP A 270 -9.93 -21.33 9.99
CA TRP A 270 -10.08 -21.88 8.63
C TRP A 270 -11.41 -21.60 7.93
N ASN A 271 -12.47 -21.30 8.66
CA ASN A 271 -13.84 -21.24 8.16
C ASN A 271 -14.43 -19.83 8.18
N HIS A 272 -13.58 -18.82 8.17
CA HIS A 272 -14.03 -17.44 8.29
C HIS A 272 -14.26 -16.82 6.93
N THR A 273 -15.45 -16.26 6.72
CA THR A 273 -15.76 -15.34 5.63
C THR A 273 -15.42 -13.92 6.09
N ALA A 274 -14.88 -13.11 5.21
CA ALA A 274 -14.61 -11.71 5.46
C ALA A 274 -15.00 -10.86 4.26
N ARG A 275 -15.22 -9.58 4.51
CA ARG A 275 -15.60 -8.57 3.53
C ARG A 275 -14.63 -7.42 3.62
N PHE A 276 -14.02 -7.05 2.51
CA PHE A 276 -13.10 -5.94 2.42
C PHE A 276 -13.68 -4.90 1.47
N GLN A 277 -13.77 -3.67 1.91
CA GLN A 277 -14.42 -2.58 1.20
C GLN A 277 -13.41 -1.53 0.78
N LYS A 278 -13.59 -1.01 -0.44
CA LYS A 278 -12.91 0.20 -0.90
C LYS A 278 -13.85 1.06 -1.74
N PRO A 279 -13.71 2.40 -1.64
CA PRO A 279 -14.31 3.27 -2.61
C PRO A 279 -13.66 3.05 -3.97
N VAL A 280 -14.48 2.99 -5.01
CA VAL A 280 -14.08 2.84 -6.41
C VAL A 280 -14.91 3.77 -7.28
N PHE A 281 -14.34 4.24 -8.38
CA PHE A 281 -15.10 5.01 -9.35
C PHE A 281 -15.70 4.09 -10.41
N LEU A 282 -17.02 4.19 -10.64
CA LEU A 282 -17.72 3.51 -11.72
C LEU A 282 -18.33 4.53 -12.68
N LYS A 283 -18.35 4.17 -13.97
CA LYS A 283 -19.05 4.92 -15.00
C LYS A 283 -20.49 4.42 -15.11
N LYS A 284 -21.41 5.29 -15.49
CA LYS A 284 -22.80 4.94 -15.77
C LYS A 284 -22.88 3.79 -16.77
N GLY A 285 -23.73 2.82 -16.48
CA GLY A 285 -23.93 1.63 -17.28
C GLY A 285 -23.10 0.44 -16.80
N LEU A 286 -22.65 -0.40 -17.73
CA LEU A 286 -21.92 -1.63 -17.43
C LEU A 286 -20.43 -1.36 -17.26
N ASN A 287 -19.86 -1.87 -16.18
CA ASN A 287 -18.45 -1.81 -15.87
C ASN A 287 -17.87 -3.23 -15.79
N THR A 288 -16.60 -3.35 -16.14
CA THR A 288 -15.84 -4.58 -15.99
C THR A 288 -14.98 -4.50 -14.74
N VAL A 289 -15.12 -5.48 -13.84
CA VAL A 289 -14.32 -5.61 -12.62
C VAL A 289 -13.53 -6.91 -12.68
N THR A 290 -12.20 -6.83 -12.76
CA THR A 290 -11.32 -8.01 -12.79
C THR A 290 -10.56 -8.14 -11.48
N LEU A 291 -10.69 -9.29 -10.81
CA LEU A 291 -9.97 -9.64 -9.58
C LEU A 291 -8.81 -10.60 -9.87
N PHE A 292 -7.65 -10.34 -9.29
CA PHE A 292 -6.44 -11.17 -9.44
C PHE A 292 -5.44 -10.90 -8.31
N ASN A 293 -4.47 -11.80 -8.11
CA ASN A 293 -3.34 -11.52 -7.24
C ASN A 293 -2.18 -10.94 -8.06
N PRO A 294 -1.76 -9.70 -7.80
CA PRO A 294 -0.68 -9.05 -8.55
C PRO A 294 0.72 -9.58 -8.22
N ILE A 295 0.85 -10.40 -7.16
CA ILE A 295 2.15 -10.90 -6.69
C ILE A 295 2.56 -12.15 -7.45
N GLY A 296 3.53 -12.01 -8.35
CA GLY A 296 4.18 -13.15 -9.02
C GLY A 296 5.52 -13.52 -8.40
N LYS A 297 6.25 -12.55 -7.84
CA LYS A 297 7.60 -12.69 -7.28
C LYS A 297 7.81 -11.70 -6.13
N ALA A 298 8.92 -11.85 -5.40
CA ALA A 298 9.25 -10.99 -4.25
C ALA A 298 9.35 -9.49 -4.60
N ALA A 299 9.86 -9.17 -5.80
CA ALA A 299 9.95 -7.79 -6.27
C ALA A 299 8.57 -7.12 -6.43
N ASP A 300 7.54 -7.88 -6.79
CA ASP A 300 6.17 -7.34 -6.91
C ASP A 300 5.60 -6.98 -5.53
N SER A 301 5.91 -7.78 -4.51
CA SER A 301 5.55 -7.46 -3.12
C SER A 301 6.21 -6.16 -2.65
N ALA A 302 7.52 -6.04 -2.82
CA ALA A 302 8.25 -4.82 -2.47
C ALA A 302 7.67 -3.61 -3.19
N PHE A 303 7.53 -3.70 -4.52
CA PHE A 303 6.96 -2.63 -5.33
C PHE A 303 5.58 -2.18 -4.80
N LEU A 304 4.64 -3.09 -4.58
CA LEU A 304 3.29 -2.74 -4.14
C LEU A 304 3.28 -2.05 -2.77
N GLN A 305 4.13 -2.47 -1.86
CA GLN A 305 4.23 -1.85 -0.53
C GLN A 305 4.78 -0.42 -0.63
N TYR A 306 5.83 -0.20 -1.43
CA TYR A 306 6.35 1.15 -1.70
C TYR A 306 5.31 2.01 -2.43
N TYR A 307 4.65 1.46 -3.44
CA TYR A 307 3.58 2.14 -4.18
C TYR A 307 2.43 2.57 -3.27
N THR A 308 2.01 1.72 -2.33
CA THR A 308 0.94 2.05 -1.38
C THR A 308 1.32 3.28 -0.56
N MET A 309 2.51 3.32 0.03
CA MET A 309 2.96 4.48 0.79
C MET A 309 3.09 5.73 -0.09
N ALA A 310 3.67 5.63 -1.27
CA ALA A 310 3.82 6.76 -2.18
C ALA A 310 2.46 7.38 -2.58
N LYS A 311 1.48 6.53 -2.89
CA LYS A 311 0.11 6.97 -3.18
C LYS A 311 -0.54 7.70 -2.01
N GLU A 312 -0.41 7.14 -0.81
CA GLU A 312 -0.99 7.75 0.41
C GLU A 312 -0.28 9.07 0.78
N LEU A 313 1.04 9.16 0.57
CA LEU A 313 1.79 10.40 0.77
C LEU A 313 1.35 11.50 -0.20
N SER A 314 1.17 11.16 -1.48
CA SER A 314 0.67 12.10 -2.48
C SER A 314 -0.73 12.60 -2.13
N ALA A 315 -1.62 11.72 -1.69
CA ALA A 315 -2.95 12.09 -1.24
C ALA A 315 -2.88 13.02 -0.01
N ALA A 316 -2.10 12.65 1.01
CA ALA A 316 -1.93 13.44 2.22
C ALA A 316 -1.30 14.81 1.96
N ALA A 317 -0.36 14.90 1.00
CA ALA A 317 0.24 16.17 0.60
C ALA A 317 -0.79 17.13 -0.03
N LYS A 318 -1.75 16.60 -0.80
CA LYS A 318 -2.83 17.39 -1.41
C LYS A 318 -3.88 17.86 -0.39
N GLU A 319 -4.04 17.15 0.71
CA GLU A 319 -4.97 17.51 1.79
C GLU A 319 -4.42 18.62 2.69
N ARG A 320 -3.12 18.96 2.59
CA ARG A 320 -2.52 20.03 3.41
C ARG A 320 -3.09 21.40 3.02
N PRO A 321 -3.34 22.29 4.00
CA PRO A 321 -3.75 23.65 3.71
C PRO A 321 -2.61 24.44 3.05
N GLY A 322 -2.97 25.36 2.16
CA GLY A 322 -2.04 26.26 1.47
C GLY A 322 -1.59 25.73 0.11
N GLU A 323 -0.43 26.20 -0.35
CA GLU A 323 0.14 25.78 -1.61
C GLU A 323 0.56 24.30 -1.57
N TYR A 324 0.26 23.58 -2.66
CA TYR A 324 0.65 22.18 -2.79
C TYR A 324 2.19 22.03 -2.75
N LYS A 325 2.66 21.27 -1.78
CA LYS A 325 4.07 20.89 -1.64
C LYS A 325 4.17 19.37 -1.65
N PRO A 326 4.76 18.78 -2.70
CA PRO A 326 4.94 17.33 -2.76
C PRO A 326 5.86 16.85 -1.63
N ILE A 327 5.63 15.61 -1.17
CA ILE A 327 6.54 14.93 -0.27
C ILE A 327 7.44 14.04 -1.12
N VAL A 328 8.72 14.34 -1.16
CA VAL A 328 9.71 13.51 -1.86
C VAL A 328 9.76 12.14 -1.21
N PHE A 329 9.56 11.09 -2.01
CA PHE A 329 9.57 9.72 -1.54
C PHE A 329 10.88 9.03 -1.91
N SER A 330 11.70 8.73 -0.91
CA SER A 330 13.02 8.11 -1.07
C SER A 330 12.99 6.63 -0.72
N VAL A 331 13.15 5.80 -1.71
CA VAL A 331 13.17 4.33 -1.58
C VAL A 331 14.52 3.86 -1.06
N CYS A 332 14.53 3.16 0.08
CA CYS A 332 15.71 2.61 0.72
C CYS A 332 15.57 1.08 0.90
N GLU A 333 15.65 0.32 -0.23
CA GLU A 333 15.54 -1.16 -0.17
C GLU A 333 16.84 -1.87 -0.56
N TRP A 334 17.94 -1.16 -0.56
CA TRP A 334 19.32 -1.66 -0.75
C TRP A 334 19.55 -2.36 -2.09
N GLY A 335 18.75 -2.07 -3.12
CA GLY A 335 18.85 -2.67 -4.45
C GLY A 335 18.37 -4.12 -4.55
N ARG A 336 17.85 -4.73 -3.48
CA ARG A 336 17.48 -6.16 -3.42
C ARG A 336 16.42 -6.55 -4.43
N ASN A 337 15.40 -5.69 -4.63
CA ASN A 337 14.29 -5.92 -5.55
C ASN A 337 14.39 -5.05 -6.81
N ARG A 338 15.60 -4.55 -7.13
CA ARG A 338 15.90 -3.72 -8.31
C ARG A 338 15.03 -2.47 -8.40
N PRO A 339 15.02 -1.58 -7.36
CA PRO A 339 14.16 -0.39 -7.33
C PRO A 339 14.39 0.53 -8.52
N TYR A 340 15.61 0.59 -9.07
CA TYR A 340 15.92 1.34 -10.28
C TYR A 340 15.12 0.95 -11.53
N LYS A 341 14.30 -0.13 -11.47
CA LYS A 341 13.42 -0.56 -12.55
C LYS A 341 11.98 -0.06 -12.39
N TRP A 342 11.62 0.38 -11.18
CA TRP A 342 10.22 0.71 -10.87
C TRP A 342 10.05 1.94 -9.96
N ALA A 343 11.09 2.49 -9.34
CA ALA A 343 11.07 3.72 -8.56
C ALA A 343 11.42 4.95 -9.42
#